data_8b059dd015ac545984e1b2420feb93cf
#
_entry.id   8b059dd015ac545984e1b2420feb93cf
#
_cell.length_a   1.000
_cell.length_b   1.000
_cell.length_c   1.000
_cell.angle_alpha   90.00
_cell.angle_beta   90.00
_cell.angle_gamma   90.00
#
_symmetry.space_group_name_H-M   'P 1'
#
loop_
_entity.id
_entity.type
_entity.pdbx_description
1 polymer ?
#
loop_
_entity_poly.entity_id
_entity_poly.type
_entity_poly.pdbx_seq_one_letter_code
_entity_poly.pdbx_strand_id
1 'polypeptide(L)'
;MKVLLGLRLARIAVHLLFGLASLTPQQFRVLTMVCEGLLNKQIAYELSVSEATIKAHVTAIFRKLGVRTRTQAALLLQQLESISQH
;
A
#
# COMPACT_ATOMS: atom_id res chain seq x y z
N MET A 1 16.31 5.90 24.98
CA MET A 1 15.04 5.25 24.55
C MET A 1 14.33 6.02 23.46
N LYS A 2 14.13 7.32 23.60
CA LYS A 2 13.47 8.16 22.57
C LYS A 2 14.25 8.19 21.26
N VAL A 3 15.58 8.21 21.33
CA VAL A 3 16.43 8.22 20.12
C VAL A 3 16.29 6.92 19.35
N LEU A 4 16.28 5.77 20.04
CA LEU A 4 16.12 4.47 19.38
C LEU A 4 14.75 4.31 18.74
N LEU A 5 13.70 4.81 19.41
CA LEU A 5 12.36 4.79 18.86
C LEU A 5 12.28 5.68 17.61
N GLY A 6 12.89 6.87 17.65
CA GLY A 6 12.94 7.76 16.50
C GLY A 6 13.66 7.15 15.31
N LEU A 7 14.77 6.46 15.54
CA LEU A 7 15.51 5.76 14.49
C LEU A 7 14.70 4.60 13.90
N ARG A 8 13.95 3.88 14.73
CA ARG A 8 13.06 2.81 14.26
C ARG A 8 11.95 3.36 13.39
N LEU A 9 11.32 4.44 13.80
CA LEU A 9 10.26 5.08 13.04
C LEU A 9 10.79 5.63 11.71
N ALA A 10 11.98 6.22 11.72
CA ALA A 10 12.63 6.72 10.51
C ALA A 10 12.91 5.57 9.53
N ARG A 11 13.36 4.41 10.02
CA ARG A 11 13.60 3.23 9.22
C ARG A 11 12.32 2.72 8.56
N ILE A 12 11.25 2.63 9.33
CA ILE A 12 9.94 2.20 8.84
C ILE A 12 9.45 3.17 7.77
N ALA A 13 9.56 4.48 8.01
CA ALA A 13 9.16 5.51 7.06
C ALA A 13 9.95 5.41 5.75
N VAL A 14 11.26 5.19 5.83
CA VAL A 14 12.12 5.02 4.65
C VAL A 14 11.70 3.79 3.86
N HIS A 15 11.49 2.65 4.52
CA HIS A 15 11.02 1.42 3.86
C HIS A 15 9.69 1.64 3.14
N LEU A 16 8.79 2.36 3.78
CA LEU A 16 7.49 2.69 3.22
C LEU A 16 7.61 3.56 1.98
N LEU A 17 8.40 4.60 2.04
CA LEU A 17 8.63 5.50 0.91
C LEU A 17 9.23 4.77 -0.28
N PHE A 18 10.22 3.91 -0.04
CA PHE A 18 10.80 3.07 -1.09
C PHE A 18 9.79 2.09 -1.66
N GLY A 19 8.97 1.47 -0.81
CA GLY A 19 7.91 0.58 -1.24
C GLY A 19 6.91 1.28 -2.15
N LEU A 20 6.42 2.45 -1.74
CA LEU A 20 5.49 3.25 -2.54
C LEU A 20 6.13 3.70 -3.85
N ALA A 21 7.38 4.17 -3.80
CA ALA A 21 8.10 4.62 -4.99
C ALA A 21 8.35 3.49 -5.98
N SER A 22 8.40 2.25 -5.52
CA SER A 22 8.62 1.08 -6.37
C SER A 22 7.36 0.54 -7.03
N LEU A 23 6.18 1.06 -6.66
CA LEU A 23 4.93 0.65 -7.29
C LEU A 23 4.85 1.17 -8.71
N THR A 24 4.39 0.31 -9.63
CA THR A 24 4.05 0.77 -10.97
C THR A 24 2.79 1.64 -10.91
N PRO A 25 2.50 2.48 -11.93
CA PRO A 25 1.25 3.23 -11.96
C PRO A 25 0.02 2.36 -11.80
N GLN A 26 0.00 1.18 -12.42
CA GLN A 26 -1.12 0.25 -12.30
C GLN A 26 -1.24 -0.29 -10.87
N GLN A 27 -0.12 -0.64 -10.25
CA GLN A 27 -0.12 -1.10 -8.86
C GLN A 27 -0.61 -0.01 -7.92
N PHE A 28 -0.21 1.23 -8.14
CA PHE A 28 -0.69 2.35 -7.32
C PHE A 28 -2.21 2.51 -7.43
N ARG A 29 -2.76 2.39 -8.65
CA ARG A 29 -4.21 2.43 -8.84
C ARG A 29 -4.91 1.29 -8.10
N VAL A 30 -4.35 0.08 -8.19
CA VAL A 30 -4.88 -1.08 -7.46
C VAL A 30 -4.84 -0.85 -5.96
N LEU A 31 -3.73 -0.32 -5.44
CA LEU A 31 -3.60 0.00 -4.01
C LEU A 31 -4.69 0.97 -3.56
N THR A 32 -4.91 2.03 -4.31
CA THR A 32 -5.95 3.02 -4.00
C THR A 32 -7.32 2.36 -3.89
N MET A 33 -7.66 1.50 -4.84
CA MET A 33 -8.94 0.79 -4.85
C MET A 33 -9.07 -0.20 -3.69
N VAL A 34 -7.97 -0.88 -3.33
CA VAL A 34 -7.94 -1.75 -2.15
C VAL A 34 -8.24 -0.95 -0.90
N CYS A 35 -7.62 0.23 -0.76
CA CYS A 35 -7.82 1.10 0.39
C CYS A 35 -9.22 1.71 0.44
N GLU A 36 -9.89 1.83 -0.69
CA GLU A 36 -11.29 2.24 -0.77
C GLU A 36 -12.26 1.12 -0.41
N GLY A 37 -11.76 -0.09 -0.19
CA GLY A 37 -12.57 -1.23 0.22
C GLY A 37 -13.11 -2.07 -0.93
N LEU A 38 -12.65 -1.85 -2.15
CA LEU A 38 -13.11 -2.66 -3.28
C LEU A 38 -12.53 -4.07 -3.20
N LEU A 39 -13.35 -5.05 -3.58
CA LEU A 39 -12.93 -6.44 -3.69
C LEU A 39 -12.13 -6.64 -4.98
N ASN A 40 -11.28 -7.66 -5.02
CA ASN A 40 -10.48 -7.97 -6.20
C ASN A 40 -11.32 -8.09 -7.48
N LYS A 41 -12.50 -8.69 -7.37
CA LYS A 41 -13.43 -8.84 -8.48
C LYS A 41 -13.88 -7.48 -9.02
N GLN A 42 -14.18 -6.55 -8.12
CA GLN A 42 -14.60 -5.20 -8.48
C GLN A 42 -13.47 -4.42 -9.15
N ILE A 43 -12.26 -4.53 -8.60
CA ILE A 43 -11.07 -3.89 -9.16
C ILE A 43 -10.79 -4.44 -10.56
N ALA A 44 -10.86 -5.75 -10.72
CA ALA A 44 -10.67 -6.42 -12.01
C ALA A 44 -11.64 -5.89 -13.07
N TYR A 45 -12.89 -5.76 -12.69
CA TYR A 45 -13.92 -5.20 -13.58
C TYR A 45 -13.58 -3.75 -13.96
N GLU A 46 -13.25 -2.92 -13.00
CA GLU A 46 -12.93 -1.50 -13.23
C GLU A 46 -11.71 -1.33 -14.14
N LEU A 47 -10.72 -2.18 -14.02
CA LEU A 47 -9.47 -2.06 -14.77
C LEU A 47 -9.46 -2.94 -16.03
N SER A 48 -10.54 -3.66 -16.31
CA SER A 48 -10.68 -4.56 -17.48
C SER A 48 -9.57 -5.61 -17.52
N VAL A 49 -9.26 -6.21 -16.40
CA VAL A 49 -8.28 -7.30 -16.29
C VAL A 49 -8.91 -8.47 -15.53
N SER A 50 -8.20 -9.61 -15.48
CA SER A 50 -8.69 -10.76 -14.74
C SER A 50 -8.52 -10.56 -13.24
N GLU A 51 -9.33 -11.26 -12.46
CA GLU A 51 -9.23 -11.29 -11.01
C GLU A 51 -7.87 -11.85 -10.56
N ALA A 52 -7.34 -12.83 -11.29
CA ALA A 52 -6.02 -13.41 -11.04
C ALA A 52 -4.92 -12.34 -11.18
N THR A 53 -5.04 -11.46 -12.18
CA THR A 53 -4.11 -10.34 -12.37
C THR A 53 -4.14 -9.39 -11.17
N ILE A 54 -5.33 -9.07 -10.67
CA ILE A 54 -5.45 -8.21 -9.49
C ILE A 54 -4.85 -8.88 -8.26
N LYS A 55 -5.10 -10.18 -8.07
CA LYS A 55 -4.52 -10.93 -6.95
C LYS A 55 -2.99 -10.88 -7.00
N ALA A 56 -2.40 -11.03 -8.18
CA ALA A 56 -0.95 -10.92 -8.37
C ALA A 56 -0.45 -9.52 -8.01
N HIS A 57 -1.15 -8.48 -8.44
CA HIS A 57 -0.81 -7.10 -8.10
C HIS A 57 -0.89 -6.86 -6.59
N VAL A 58 -1.95 -7.31 -5.94
CA VAL A 58 -2.13 -7.15 -4.48
C VAL A 58 -0.99 -7.83 -3.73
N THR A 59 -0.63 -9.05 -4.14
CA THR A 59 0.48 -9.79 -3.53
C THR A 59 1.80 -9.01 -3.66
N ALA A 60 2.09 -8.50 -4.85
CA ALA A 60 3.30 -7.72 -5.09
C ALA A 60 3.30 -6.41 -4.30
N ILE A 61 2.18 -5.70 -4.26
CA ILE A 61 2.02 -4.45 -3.52
C ILE A 61 2.26 -4.69 -2.03
N PHE A 62 1.62 -5.70 -1.46
CA PHE A 62 1.76 -6.01 -0.03
C PHE A 62 3.20 -6.33 0.34
N ARG A 63 3.90 -7.07 -0.53
CA ARG A 63 5.31 -7.38 -0.35
C ARG A 63 6.16 -6.11 -0.38
N LYS A 64 5.93 -5.23 -1.35
CA LYS A 64 6.67 -3.97 -1.50
C LYS A 64 6.45 -3.03 -0.32
N LEU A 65 5.24 -3.01 0.24
CA LEU A 65 4.90 -2.15 1.38
C LEU A 65 5.20 -2.79 2.73
N GLY A 66 5.49 -4.08 2.76
CA GLY A 66 5.74 -4.79 4.01
C GLY A 66 4.49 -4.99 4.85
N VAL A 67 3.32 -5.06 4.22
CA VAL A 67 2.04 -5.31 4.90
C VAL A 67 1.52 -6.69 4.54
N ARG A 68 0.62 -7.22 5.35
CA ARG A 68 0.07 -8.57 5.17
C ARG A 68 -1.43 -8.57 4.91
N THR A 69 -2.12 -7.50 5.28
CA THR A 69 -3.57 -7.43 5.15
C THR A 69 -4.00 -6.12 4.50
N ARG A 70 -5.22 -6.13 3.95
CA ARG A 70 -5.84 -4.93 3.38
C ARG A 70 -6.01 -3.84 4.43
N THR A 71 -6.38 -4.23 5.66
CA THR A 71 -6.53 -3.30 6.77
C THR A 71 -5.21 -2.59 7.08
N GLN A 72 -4.10 -3.34 7.11
CA GLN A 72 -2.78 -2.75 7.32
C GLN A 72 -2.42 -1.77 6.22
N ALA A 73 -2.69 -2.13 4.96
CA ALA A 73 -2.43 -1.25 3.83
C ALA A 73 -3.24 0.04 3.92
N ALA A 74 -4.52 -0.06 4.26
CA ALA A 74 -5.40 1.10 4.40
C ALA A 74 -4.96 2.02 5.53
N LEU A 75 -4.61 1.44 6.68
CA LEU A 75 -4.12 2.21 7.83
C LEU A 75 -2.82 2.94 7.50
N LEU A 76 -1.95 2.28 6.78
CA LEU A 76 -0.67 2.83 6.36
C LEU A 76 -0.86 4.05 5.47
N LEU A 77 -1.71 3.93 4.45
CA LEU A 77 -1.99 5.01 3.53
C LEU A 77 -2.65 6.18 4.25
N GLN A 78 -3.55 5.90 5.18
CA GLN A 78 -4.22 6.91 5.99
C GLN A 78 -3.22 7.68 6.85
N GLN A 79 -2.25 7.00 7.44
CA GLN A 79 -1.20 7.63 8.24
C GLN A 79 -0.33 8.54 7.39
N LEU A 80 0.01 8.10 6.17
CA LEU A 80 0.81 8.92 5.24
C LEU A 80 0.04 10.17 4.82
N GLU A 81 -1.24 10.08 4.54
CA GLU A 81 -2.08 11.21 4.20
C GLU A 81 -2.16 12.21 5.37
N SER A 82 -2.29 11.71 6.59
CA SER A 82 -2.32 12.53 7.80
C SER A 82 -1.02 13.33 7.97
N ILE A 83 0.13 12.70 7.72
CA ILE A 83 1.43 13.35 7.80
C ILE A 83 1.55 14.43 6.73
N SER A 84 1.11 14.16 5.52
CA SER A 84 1.25 15.09 4.39
C SER A 84 0.35 16.32 4.53
N GLN A 85 -0.68 16.26 5.37
CA GLN A 85 -1.59 17.40 5.60
C GLN A 85 -1.09 18.37 6.68
N HIS A 86 -0.02 18.01 7.35
CA HIS A 86 0.63 18.87 8.33
C HIS A 86 1.87 19.51 7.75
#